data_0924d7dbd0831d58bcb9c439ef0d98e7
#
_entry.id   0924d7dbd0831d58bcb9c439ef0d98e7
#
_cell.length_a   1.000
_cell.length_b   1.000
_cell.length_c   1.000
_cell.angle_alpha   90.00
_cell.angle_beta   90.00
_cell.angle_gamma   90.00
#
_symmetry.space_group_name_H-M   'P 1'
#
loop_
_entity.id
_entity.type
_entity.pdbx_description
1 polymer ?
#
loop_
_entity_poly.entity_id
_entity_poly.type
_entity_poly.pdbx_seq_one_letter_code
_entity_poly.pdbx_strand_id
1 'polypeptide(L)'
;MESWKNGNVIERDCGVFRSLCVNKATVSEGTATIQSVTTDLTGVTQIKNLDPYQWQQAETMANCGGIDYEDFSNIKKNGRISSLGNEASLEMQVKMKAESWINVRKVDFGTNGAAKFTLRAKGTGTMEIRTGTSVRNKIATIEFSSTEMEEQTFEIPADKLKGVKNNIYLLVTAADNFYVDAWQFTEVGSSGISTIEDSKPTKTQRYDLTGRRLTDTEQQHGIVIEQYTDQNGVKHTRKVVAGGDN
;
A
#
# COMPACT_ATOMS: atom_id res chain seq x y z
N MET A 1 -3.05 -10.64 -30.78
CA MET A 1 -1.86 -11.25 -30.14
C MET A 1 -2.03 -12.76 -30.19
N GLU A 2 -1.11 -13.44 -30.79
CA GLU A 2 -1.14 -14.90 -30.85
C GLU A 2 -0.76 -15.45 -29.48
N SER A 3 -1.59 -16.30 -28.88
CA SER A 3 -1.22 -17.07 -27.71
C SER A 3 -0.83 -18.47 -28.13
N TRP A 4 0.27 -19.01 -27.62
CA TRP A 4 0.77 -20.33 -27.90
C TRP A 4 0.43 -21.28 -26.78
N LYS A 5 -0.21 -22.40 -27.08
CA LYS A 5 -0.39 -23.49 -26.14
C LYS A 5 -0.01 -24.79 -26.86
N ASN A 6 0.93 -25.55 -26.32
CA ASN A 6 1.44 -26.80 -26.86
C ASN A 6 1.94 -26.67 -28.31
N GLY A 7 2.56 -25.53 -28.67
CA GLY A 7 3.08 -25.32 -30.03
C GLY A 7 2.04 -24.89 -31.05
N ASN A 8 0.77 -24.77 -30.70
CA ASN A 8 -0.28 -24.32 -31.62
C ASN A 8 -0.70 -22.89 -31.29
N VAL A 9 -0.90 -22.09 -32.33
CA VAL A 9 -1.47 -20.75 -32.21
C VAL A 9 -2.94 -20.89 -31.87
N ILE A 10 -3.37 -20.29 -30.77
CA ILE A 10 -4.78 -20.16 -30.46
C ILE A 10 -5.16 -18.74 -30.88
N GLU A 11 -5.89 -18.61 -31.97
CA GLU A 11 -6.55 -17.33 -32.26
C GLU A 11 -7.57 -17.06 -31.19
N ARG A 12 -7.31 -16.03 -30.40
CA ARG A 12 -8.33 -15.39 -29.59
C ARG A 12 -8.61 -14.05 -30.22
N ASP A 13 -9.86 -13.77 -30.40
CA ASP A 13 -10.37 -12.44 -30.71
C ASP A 13 -10.25 -11.55 -29.45
N CYS A 14 -9.03 -11.42 -29.00
CA CYS A 14 -8.69 -10.55 -27.90
C CYS A 14 -8.16 -9.28 -28.52
N GLY A 15 -8.83 -8.18 -28.24
CA GLY A 15 -8.36 -6.86 -28.58
C GLY A 15 -6.87 -6.68 -28.23
N VAL A 16 -6.25 -5.66 -28.76
CA VAL A 16 -4.80 -5.45 -28.70
C VAL A 16 -4.34 -5.30 -27.24
N PHE A 17 -3.96 -6.39 -26.59
CA PHE A 17 -3.31 -6.36 -25.29
C PHE A 17 -1.84 -5.98 -25.48
N ARG A 18 -1.42 -4.95 -24.79
CA ARG A 18 -0.01 -4.60 -24.65
C ARG A 18 0.47 -5.03 -23.28
N SER A 19 1.41 -5.96 -23.25
CA SER A 19 2.09 -6.35 -22.03
C SER A 19 3.43 -5.64 -21.94
N LEU A 20 3.74 -5.08 -20.77
CA LEU A 20 5.07 -4.57 -20.48
C LEU A 20 6.00 -5.77 -20.25
N CYS A 21 7.00 -5.95 -21.10
CA CYS A 21 8.05 -6.94 -20.90
C CYS A 21 9.32 -6.23 -20.40
N VAL A 22 9.92 -6.76 -19.35
CA VAL A 22 11.14 -6.23 -18.74
C VAL A 22 12.20 -7.32 -18.69
N ASN A 23 13.35 -7.06 -19.32
CA ASN A 23 14.51 -7.94 -19.27
C ASN A 23 15.75 -7.16 -18.80
N LYS A 24 16.69 -7.86 -18.18
CA LYS A 24 17.97 -7.28 -17.76
C LYS A 24 18.84 -7.01 -18.99
N ALA A 25 19.34 -5.79 -19.12
CA ALA A 25 20.33 -5.43 -20.12
C ALA A 25 21.69 -5.25 -19.46
N THR A 26 22.76 -5.59 -20.18
CA THR A 26 24.14 -5.30 -19.78
C THR A 26 24.65 -4.14 -20.64
N VAL A 27 25.18 -3.12 -20.00
CA VAL A 27 25.82 -1.98 -20.65
C VAL A 27 27.33 -2.15 -20.55
N SER A 28 28.03 -2.06 -21.67
CA SER A 28 29.50 -2.12 -21.67
C SER A 28 30.08 -0.82 -21.13
N GLU A 29 30.89 -0.91 -20.08
CA GLU A 29 31.62 0.24 -19.54
C GLU A 29 32.58 0.80 -20.61
N GLY A 30 32.60 2.11 -20.71
CA GLY A 30 33.49 2.85 -21.62
C GLY A 30 32.93 3.12 -23.03
N THR A 31 32.00 2.30 -23.54
CA THR A 31 31.36 2.53 -24.85
C THR A 31 29.91 2.94 -24.80
N ALA A 32 29.29 2.84 -23.63
CA ALA A 32 27.84 3.02 -23.42
C ALA A 32 26.96 2.17 -24.37
N THR A 33 27.49 1.04 -24.84
CA THR A 33 26.80 0.18 -25.79
C THR A 33 25.94 -0.83 -25.01
N ILE A 34 24.66 -0.90 -25.32
CA ILE A 34 23.75 -1.92 -24.80
C ILE A 34 24.01 -3.21 -25.57
N GLN A 35 24.37 -4.28 -24.88
CA GLN A 35 24.52 -5.59 -25.49
C GLN A 35 23.14 -6.14 -25.90
N SER A 36 23.13 -7.07 -26.85
CA SER A 36 21.92 -7.73 -27.27
C SER A 36 21.15 -8.31 -26.09
N VAL A 37 19.87 -7.98 -25.95
CA VAL A 37 18.98 -8.49 -24.93
C VAL A 37 18.09 -9.55 -25.54
N THR A 38 18.20 -10.77 -25.05
CA THR A 38 17.28 -11.86 -25.43
C THR A 38 16.02 -11.73 -24.59
N THR A 39 14.89 -11.60 -25.23
CA THR A 39 13.59 -11.62 -24.54
C THR A 39 13.29 -13.03 -24.05
N ASP A 40 12.97 -13.18 -22.79
CA ASP A 40 12.49 -14.41 -22.18
C ASP A 40 11.25 -14.15 -21.32
N LEU A 41 10.61 -15.22 -20.87
CA LEU A 41 9.42 -15.13 -20.03
C LEU A 41 9.74 -15.15 -18.52
N THR A 42 11.02 -15.21 -18.18
CA THR A 42 11.47 -15.26 -16.78
C THR A 42 11.33 -13.90 -16.12
N GLY A 43 11.57 -12.82 -16.88
CA GLY A 43 11.54 -11.45 -16.41
C GLY A 43 12.72 -11.13 -15.48
N VAL A 44 12.59 -10.05 -14.74
CA VAL A 44 13.61 -9.60 -13.77
C VAL A 44 13.22 -9.96 -12.35
N THR A 45 14.22 -10.17 -11.51
CA THR A 45 13.99 -10.36 -10.07
C THR A 45 13.44 -9.07 -9.46
N GLN A 46 12.46 -9.19 -8.58
CA GLN A 46 11.91 -8.05 -7.82
C GLN A 46 13.04 -7.31 -7.11
N ILE A 47 13.14 -6.00 -7.33
CA ILE A 47 14.26 -5.17 -6.87
C ILE A 47 14.26 -5.05 -5.34
N LYS A 48 13.08 -4.87 -4.74
CA LYS A 48 12.89 -4.79 -3.28
C LYS A 48 11.59 -5.46 -2.88
N ASN A 49 11.47 -5.78 -1.60
CA ASN A 49 10.22 -6.26 -1.05
C ASN A 49 9.15 -5.15 -1.14
N LEU A 50 7.90 -5.56 -1.31
CA LEU A 50 6.76 -4.64 -1.30
C LEU A 50 6.50 -4.21 0.14
N ASP A 51 6.40 -2.89 0.35
CA ASP A 51 6.00 -2.30 1.62
C ASP A 51 4.46 -2.26 1.71
N PRO A 52 3.84 -3.09 2.55
CA PRO A 52 2.38 -3.17 2.67
C PRO A 52 1.76 -1.99 3.43
N TYR A 53 2.59 -1.18 4.07
CA TYR A 53 2.17 -0.03 4.86
C TYR A 53 2.01 1.25 4.03
N GLN A 54 2.31 1.16 2.74
CA GLN A 54 1.97 2.17 1.74
C GLN A 54 0.73 1.72 0.95
N TRP A 55 -0.05 2.67 0.45
CA TRP A 55 -1.17 2.37 -0.43
C TRP A 55 -0.72 1.60 -1.67
N GLN A 56 -1.38 0.49 -1.91
CA GLN A 56 -1.19 -0.37 -3.07
C GLN A 56 -2.43 -0.29 -3.95
N GLN A 57 -2.24 -0.01 -5.23
CA GLN A 57 -3.32 -0.01 -6.20
C GLN A 57 -3.72 -1.45 -6.54
N ALA A 58 -5.02 -1.72 -6.68
CA ALA A 58 -5.52 -3.07 -6.92
C ALA A 58 -5.07 -3.64 -8.28
N GLU A 59 -4.92 -2.77 -9.29
CA GLU A 59 -4.42 -3.15 -10.60
C GLU A 59 -2.92 -3.44 -10.62
N THR A 60 -2.16 -3.04 -9.60
CA THR A 60 -0.74 -3.35 -9.46
C THR A 60 -0.56 -4.70 -8.78
N MET A 61 -0.68 -5.76 -9.56
CA MET A 61 -0.63 -7.13 -9.07
C MET A 61 0.44 -7.95 -9.79
N ALA A 62 1.00 -8.95 -9.13
CA ALA A 62 1.95 -9.89 -9.74
C ALA A 62 1.23 -10.94 -10.57
N ASN A 63 0.07 -11.40 -10.11
CA ASN A 63 -0.81 -12.35 -10.78
C ASN A 63 -2.26 -12.11 -10.36
N CYS A 64 -3.19 -12.59 -11.17
CA CYS A 64 -4.61 -12.61 -10.86
C CYS A 64 -5.28 -13.88 -11.41
N GLY A 65 -6.48 -14.14 -10.94
CA GLY A 65 -7.37 -15.15 -11.49
C GLY A 65 -8.82 -14.72 -11.39
N GLY A 66 -9.62 -15.10 -12.38
CA GLY A 66 -11.03 -14.70 -12.47
C GLY A 66 -11.24 -13.21 -12.75
N ILE A 67 -10.21 -12.51 -13.21
CA ILE A 67 -10.23 -11.10 -13.60
C ILE A 67 -9.87 -11.03 -15.09
N ASP A 68 -10.74 -10.42 -15.88
CA ASP A 68 -10.58 -10.21 -17.31
C ASP A 68 -10.30 -8.73 -17.60
N TYR A 69 -9.99 -8.40 -18.85
CA TYR A 69 -9.69 -7.02 -19.24
C TYR A 69 -10.86 -6.05 -18.97
N GLU A 70 -12.08 -6.51 -19.19
CA GLU A 70 -13.30 -5.72 -19.00
C GLU A 70 -13.58 -5.38 -17.52
N ASP A 71 -12.91 -6.07 -16.60
CA ASP A 71 -13.05 -5.84 -15.16
C ASP A 71 -12.23 -4.62 -14.69
N PHE A 72 -11.34 -4.09 -15.54
CA PHE A 72 -10.60 -2.86 -15.25
C PHE A 72 -11.37 -1.64 -15.78
N SER A 73 -11.51 -0.63 -14.96
CA SER A 73 -12.16 0.62 -15.35
C SER A 73 -11.52 1.83 -14.65
N ASN A 74 -11.61 2.99 -15.30
CA ASN A 74 -11.09 4.23 -14.75
C ASN A 74 -12.04 4.81 -13.69
N ILE A 75 -11.49 5.24 -12.58
CA ILE A 75 -12.18 6.11 -11.62
C ILE A 75 -12.02 7.53 -12.13
N LYS A 76 -13.12 8.17 -12.51
CA LYS A 76 -13.09 9.57 -12.95
C LYS A 76 -12.86 10.47 -11.74
N LYS A 77 -11.65 10.97 -11.56
CA LYS A 77 -11.41 12.14 -10.72
C LYS A 77 -11.90 13.38 -11.44
N ASN A 78 -12.91 14.06 -10.89
CA ASN A 78 -13.43 15.38 -11.34
C ASN A 78 -13.90 15.48 -12.80
N GLY A 79 -14.36 14.40 -13.41
CA GLY A 79 -15.04 14.43 -14.71
C GLY A 79 -14.19 14.84 -15.92
N ARG A 80 -12.87 15.04 -15.80
CA ARG A 80 -11.99 15.39 -16.90
C ARG A 80 -10.96 14.30 -17.14
N ILE A 81 -11.16 13.56 -18.22
CA ILE A 81 -10.06 12.89 -18.89
C ILE A 81 -9.35 13.99 -19.68
N SER A 82 -8.14 14.39 -19.31
CA SER A 82 -7.36 15.32 -20.08
C SER A 82 -7.04 14.66 -21.43
N SER A 83 -7.48 15.27 -22.53
CA SER A 83 -7.15 14.84 -23.90
C SER A 83 -5.66 14.99 -24.25
N LEU A 84 -4.83 15.46 -23.35
CA LEU A 84 -3.41 15.76 -23.54
C LEU A 84 -2.49 14.86 -22.70
N GLY A 85 -2.88 13.64 -22.40
CA GLY A 85 -1.94 12.60 -21.92
C GLY A 85 -1.28 12.90 -20.57
N ASN A 86 -1.84 13.73 -19.73
CA ASN A 86 -1.41 13.85 -18.34
C ASN A 86 -2.04 12.68 -17.55
N GLU A 87 -1.52 11.50 -17.81
CA GLU A 87 -2.01 10.22 -17.33
C GLU A 87 -1.79 10.01 -15.82
N ALA A 88 -1.09 10.92 -15.16
CA ALA A 88 -0.82 10.88 -13.72
C ALA A 88 -2.08 10.96 -12.84
N SER A 89 -3.26 11.09 -13.42
CA SER A 89 -4.55 11.16 -12.72
C SER A 89 -5.52 10.03 -13.06
N LEU A 90 -5.13 9.04 -13.84
CA LEU A 90 -5.96 7.88 -14.14
C LEU A 90 -5.83 6.86 -13.00
N GLU A 91 -6.70 6.99 -12.02
CA GLU A 91 -6.89 5.91 -11.04
C GLU A 91 -7.74 4.82 -11.68
N MET A 92 -7.26 3.59 -11.57
CA MET A 92 -7.95 2.40 -12.05
C MET A 92 -8.64 1.71 -10.87
N GLN A 93 -9.74 1.05 -11.14
CA GLN A 93 -10.37 0.13 -10.21
C GLN A 93 -10.55 -1.23 -10.88
N VAL A 94 -10.58 -2.28 -10.08
CA VAL A 94 -10.76 -3.64 -10.53
C VAL A 94 -12.10 -4.16 -10.04
N LYS A 95 -12.97 -4.61 -10.96
CA LYS A 95 -14.20 -5.30 -10.60
C LYS A 95 -13.87 -6.73 -10.17
N MET A 96 -14.05 -7.00 -8.89
CA MET A 96 -13.82 -8.32 -8.32
C MET A 96 -15.14 -9.11 -8.33
N LYS A 97 -15.03 -10.36 -8.74
CA LYS A 97 -16.14 -11.33 -8.81
C LYS A 97 -15.92 -12.43 -7.80
N ALA A 98 -16.95 -13.20 -7.46
CA ALA A 98 -16.77 -14.41 -6.67
C ALA A 98 -15.72 -15.32 -7.31
N GLU A 99 -14.83 -15.89 -6.50
CA GLU A 99 -13.69 -16.71 -6.88
C GLU A 99 -12.56 -15.97 -7.61
N SER A 100 -12.68 -14.65 -7.86
CA SER A 100 -11.56 -13.85 -8.36
C SER A 100 -10.57 -13.54 -7.24
N TRP A 101 -9.31 -13.37 -7.65
CA TRP A 101 -8.24 -13.03 -6.70
C TRP A 101 -7.15 -12.20 -7.38
N ILE A 102 -6.50 -11.37 -6.58
CA ILE A 102 -5.25 -10.71 -6.92
C ILE A 102 -4.14 -11.23 -6.01
N ASN A 103 -2.91 -11.26 -6.52
CA ASN A 103 -1.73 -11.70 -5.79
C ASN A 103 -0.62 -10.66 -5.88
N VAL A 104 -0.01 -10.37 -4.75
CA VAL A 104 1.23 -9.60 -4.65
C VAL A 104 2.32 -10.45 -4.02
N ARG A 105 3.58 -10.19 -4.40
CA ARG A 105 4.72 -11.03 -4.03
C ARG A 105 5.72 -10.29 -3.17
N LYS A 106 6.44 -11.08 -2.32
CA LYS A 106 7.52 -10.61 -1.44
C LYS A 106 7.10 -9.37 -0.63
N VAL A 107 6.02 -9.51 0.11
CA VAL A 107 5.48 -8.46 0.97
C VAL A 107 6.19 -8.51 2.33
N ASP A 108 6.81 -7.42 2.73
CA ASP A 108 7.58 -7.33 3.96
C ASP A 108 6.78 -6.63 5.07
N PHE A 109 6.32 -7.43 6.02
CA PHE A 109 5.58 -6.94 7.19
C PHE A 109 6.49 -6.58 8.37
N GLY A 110 7.81 -6.62 8.20
CA GLY A 110 8.74 -6.32 9.28
C GLY A 110 8.61 -7.27 10.49
N THR A 111 9.19 -6.88 11.60
CA THR A 111 9.19 -7.68 12.84
C THR A 111 7.88 -7.54 13.62
N ASN A 112 7.24 -6.38 13.59
CA ASN A 112 6.02 -6.11 14.35
C ASN A 112 4.79 -6.74 13.70
N GLY A 113 4.74 -6.78 12.36
CA GLY A 113 3.64 -7.34 11.60
C GLY A 113 2.47 -6.37 11.43
N ALA A 114 1.37 -6.83 10.87
CA ALA A 114 0.19 -6.02 10.58
C ALA A 114 -0.97 -6.35 11.52
N ALA A 115 -1.66 -5.31 11.99
CA ALA A 115 -2.84 -5.42 12.88
C ALA A 115 -4.15 -5.06 12.16
N LYS A 116 -4.09 -4.25 11.11
CA LYS A 116 -5.28 -3.80 10.38
C LYS A 116 -5.06 -3.90 8.88
N PHE A 117 -6.18 -3.99 8.17
CA PHE A 117 -6.23 -3.92 6.72
C PHE A 117 -7.26 -2.86 6.32
N THR A 118 -6.85 -1.90 5.52
CA THR A 118 -7.74 -0.86 4.98
C THR A 118 -7.96 -1.15 3.51
N LEU A 119 -9.22 -1.19 3.11
CA LEU A 119 -9.65 -1.40 1.74
C LEU A 119 -10.40 -0.18 1.25
N ARG A 120 -10.03 0.32 0.08
CA ARG A 120 -10.76 1.35 -0.65
C ARG A 120 -11.51 0.69 -1.78
N ALA A 121 -12.84 0.66 -1.65
CA ALA A 121 -13.71 -0.08 -2.55
C ALA A 121 -15.12 0.51 -2.60
N LYS A 122 -15.98 -0.04 -3.48
CA LYS A 122 -17.43 0.17 -3.51
C LYS A 122 -18.15 -1.11 -3.89
N GLY A 123 -19.43 -1.18 -3.60
CA GLY A 123 -20.25 -2.37 -3.78
C GLY A 123 -20.24 -3.23 -2.52
N THR A 124 -20.63 -4.48 -2.64
CA THR A 124 -20.62 -5.43 -1.53
C THR A 124 -19.75 -6.62 -1.89
N GLY A 125 -18.87 -7.00 -0.97
CA GLY A 125 -17.96 -8.13 -1.18
C GLY A 125 -17.47 -8.75 0.10
N THR A 126 -17.27 -10.07 0.07
CA THR A 126 -16.53 -10.81 1.09
C THR A 126 -15.19 -11.19 0.51
N MET A 127 -14.12 -10.68 1.11
CA MET A 127 -12.75 -10.90 0.69
C MET A 127 -11.97 -11.64 1.79
N GLU A 128 -11.17 -12.60 1.39
CA GLU A 128 -10.24 -13.29 2.28
C GLU A 128 -8.81 -12.88 1.99
N ILE A 129 -8.07 -12.50 3.03
CA ILE A 129 -6.63 -12.32 2.96
C ILE A 129 -5.99 -13.68 3.19
N ARG A 130 -5.17 -14.13 2.25
CA ARG A 130 -4.53 -15.44 2.28
C ARG A 130 -3.04 -15.36 1.97
N THR A 131 -2.26 -16.36 2.40
CA THR A 131 -0.82 -16.45 2.13
C THR A 131 -0.41 -17.88 1.78
N GLY A 132 0.83 -18.06 1.31
CA GLY A 132 1.41 -19.37 0.99
C GLY A 132 1.61 -19.61 -0.50
N THR A 133 1.84 -20.86 -0.87
CA THR A 133 2.09 -21.27 -2.27
C THR A 133 0.82 -21.42 -3.11
N SER A 134 -0.29 -21.54 -2.46
CA SER A 134 -1.64 -21.52 -3.05
C SER A 134 -2.56 -20.91 -2.01
N VAL A 135 -3.68 -20.36 -2.40
CA VAL A 135 -4.68 -19.67 -1.56
C VAL A 135 -5.17 -20.43 -0.30
N ARG A 136 -4.34 -21.29 0.28
CA ARG A 136 -4.74 -22.23 1.36
C ARG A 136 -4.75 -21.63 2.76
N ASN A 137 -3.82 -20.74 3.07
CA ASN A 137 -3.66 -20.21 4.44
C ASN A 137 -4.45 -18.92 4.59
N LYS A 138 -5.67 -19.03 5.08
CA LYS A 138 -6.49 -17.86 5.40
C LYS A 138 -5.97 -17.15 6.64
N ILE A 139 -5.83 -15.85 6.53
CA ILE A 139 -5.43 -14.93 7.60
C ILE A 139 -6.65 -14.26 8.21
N ALA A 140 -7.49 -13.66 7.35
CA ALA A 140 -8.68 -12.92 7.77
C ALA A 140 -9.77 -13.00 6.71
N THR A 141 -10.99 -12.72 7.11
CA THR A 141 -12.14 -12.48 6.24
C THR A 141 -12.59 -11.05 6.45
N ILE A 142 -12.81 -10.34 5.35
CA ILE A 142 -13.22 -8.94 5.30
C ILE A 142 -14.60 -8.89 4.65
N GLU A 143 -15.56 -8.27 5.32
CA GLU A 143 -16.89 -8.02 4.80
C GLU A 143 -17.02 -6.52 4.53
N PHE A 144 -17.08 -6.15 3.26
CA PHE A 144 -17.16 -4.76 2.82
C PHE A 144 -18.54 -4.48 2.22
N SER A 145 -19.10 -3.31 2.52
CA SER A 145 -20.32 -2.82 1.87
C SER A 145 -20.37 -1.30 1.87
N SER A 146 -20.45 -0.71 0.68
CA SER A 146 -20.69 0.72 0.48
C SER A 146 -21.26 0.99 -0.91
N THR A 147 -22.12 1.98 -1.03
CA THR A 147 -22.63 2.43 -2.34
C THR A 147 -21.64 3.33 -3.08
N GLU A 148 -20.74 3.96 -2.35
CA GLU A 148 -19.74 4.88 -2.89
C GLU A 148 -18.34 4.33 -2.67
N MET A 149 -17.35 4.85 -3.42
CA MET A 149 -15.95 4.52 -3.22
C MET A 149 -15.46 5.12 -1.90
N GLU A 150 -15.20 4.28 -0.92
CA GLU A 150 -14.75 4.69 0.41
C GLU A 150 -13.72 3.74 1.00
N GLU A 151 -13.08 4.17 2.08
CA GLU A 151 -12.10 3.43 2.83
C GLU A 151 -12.75 2.83 4.08
N GLN A 152 -12.63 1.51 4.24
CA GLN A 152 -13.02 0.82 5.47
C GLN A 152 -11.83 0.05 6.01
N THR A 153 -11.65 0.12 7.34
CA THR A 153 -10.55 -0.53 8.04
C THR A 153 -11.05 -1.69 8.89
N PHE A 154 -10.35 -2.81 8.79
CA PHE A 154 -10.70 -4.07 9.44
C PHE A 154 -9.55 -4.53 10.33
N GLU A 155 -9.87 -5.02 11.52
CA GLU A 155 -8.88 -5.67 12.38
C GLU A 155 -8.53 -7.05 11.81
N ILE A 156 -7.24 -7.39 11.86
CA ILE A 156 -6.73 -8.69 11.44
C ILE A 156 -5.86 -9.30 12.55
N PRO A 157 -5.70 -10.64 12.60
CA PRO A 157 -4.85 -11.29 13.60
C PRO A 157 -3.38 -10.84 13.47
N ALA A 158 -2.91 -10.07 14.46
CA ALA A 158 -1.62 -9.39 14.44
C ALA A 158 -0.41 -10.34 14.40
N ASP A 159 -0.58 -11.61 14.84
CA ASP A 159 0.48 -12.61 14.88
C ASP A 159 0.71 -13.33 13.53
N LYS A 160 -0.19 -13.17 12.56
CA LYS A 160 -0.18 -13.96 11.32
C LYS A 160 0.67 -13.37 10.21
N LEU A 161 0.78 -12.04 10.15
CA LEU A 161 1.49 -11.34 9.09
C LEU A 161 2.74 -10.65 9.66
N LYS A 162 3.84 -11.41 9.81
CA LYS A 162 5.16 -10.93 10.22
C LYS A 162 6.23 -11.38 9.24
N GLY A 163 7.30 -10.59 9.11
CA GLY A 163 8.39 -10.83 8.19
C GLY A 163 7.96 -10.84 6.73
N VAL A 164 8.80 -11.36 5.86
CA VAL A 164 8.52 -11.40 4.42
C VAL A 164 7.58 -12.56 4.09
N LYS A 165 6.46 -12.26 3.45
CA LYS A 165 5.56 -13.25 2.86
C LYS A 165 5.78 -13.32 1.36
N ASN A 166 6.06 -14.53 0.86
CA ASN A 166 6.30 -14.72 -0.57
C ASN A 166 5.09 -14.40 -1.44
N ASN A 167 3.89 -14.63 -0.91
CA ASN A 167 2.63 -14.31 -1.59
C ASN A 167 1.59 -13.83 -0.57
N ILE A 168 0.87 -12.80 -0.94
CA ILE A 168 -0.39 -12.39 -0.33
C ILE A 168 -1.45 -12.43 -1.42
N TYR A 169 -2.56 -13.07 -1.12
CA TYR A 169 -3.73 -13.15 -1.99
C TYR A 169 -4.88 -12.40 -1.34
N LEU A 170 -5.57 -11.61 -2.13
CA LEU A 170 -6.88 -11.04 -1.82
C LEU A 170 -7.89 -11.80 -2.66
N LEU A 171 -8.56 -12.79 -2.07
CA LEU A 171 -9.51 -13.69 -2.72
C LEU A 171 -10.94 -13.26 -2.37
N VAL A 172 -11.74 -12.98 -3.37
CA VAL A 172 -13.15 -12.65 -3.18
C VAL A 172 -13.99 -13.93 -3.19
N THR A 173 -14.77 -14.16 -2.14
CA THR A 173 -15.65 -15.34 -2.01
C THR A 173 -17.10 -15.02 -2.36
N ALA A 174 -17.52 -13.75 -2.22
CA ALA A 174 -18.81 -13.24 -2.62
C ALA A 174 -18.68 -11.80 -3.09
N ALA A 175 -19.44 -11.41 -4.12
CA ALA A 175 -19.40 -10.05 -4.64
C ALA A 175 -20.73 -9.65 -5.30
N ASP A 176 -21.15 -8.42 -5.05
CA ASP A 176 -22.19 -7.73 -5.80
C ASP A 176 -21.70 -6.33 -6.14
N ASN A 177 -21.47 -6.10 -7.45
CA ASN A 177 -20.90 -4.85 -7.97
C ASN A 177 -19.67 -4.35 -7.21
N PHE A 178 -18.80 -5.28 -6.81
CA PHE A 178 -17.65 -5.03 -5.95
C PHE A 178 -16.46 -4.55 -6.78
N TYR A 179 -16.08 -3.29 -6.59
CA TYR A 179 -14.95 -2.63 -7.25
C TYR A 179 -13.92 -2.25 -6.21
N VAL A 180 -12.69 -2.71 -6.40
CA VAL A 180 -11.56 -2.42 -5.53
C VAL A 180 -10.60 -1.46 -6.24
N ASP A 181 -10.26 -0.38 -5.56
CA ASP A 181 -9.31 0.64 -6.01
C ASP A 181 -7.92 0.40 -5.40
N ALA A 182 -7.86 0.40 -4.07
CA ALA A 182 -6.59 0.33 -3.38
C ALA A 182 -6.72 -0.36 -2.01
N TRP A 183 -5.58 -0.77 -1.47
CA TRP A 183 -5.51 -1.39 -0.15
C TRP A 183 -4.21 -1.03 0.57
N GLN A 184 -4.23 -1.14 1.89
CA GLN A 184 -3.08 -0.88 2.75
C GLN A 184 -3.20 -1.71 4.03
N PHE A 185 -2.07 -2.13 4.59
CA PHE A 185 -2.00 -2.65 5.94
C PHE A 185 -1.56 -1.56 6.92
N THR A 186 -1.88 -1.76 8.20
CA THR A 186 -1.38 -0.93 9.30
C THR A 186 -0.53 -1.79 10.22
N GLU A 187 0.67 -1.33 10.54
CA GLU A 187 1.61 -2.04 11.40
C GLU A 187 1.06 -2.18 12.82
N VAL A 188 1.41 -3.28 13.51
CA VAL A 188 1.12 -3.46 14.93
C VAL A 188 1.78 -2.35 15.75
N GLY A 189 1.00 -1.66 16.58
CA GLY A 189 1.49 -0.56 17.41
C GLY A 189 1.52 0.80 16.71
N SER A 190 1.29 0.87 15.38
CA SER A 190 1.05 2.15 14.73
C SER A 190 -0.41 2.57 14.96
N SER A 191 -0.71 3.08 16.12
CA SER A 191 -1.88 3.94 16.29
C SER A 191 -1.58 5.22 15.52
N GLY A 192 -2.51 5.71 14.68
CA GLY A 192 -2.33 6.93 13.90
C GLY A 192 -2.18 8.24 14.71
N ILE A 193 -2.06 8.10 16.00
CA ILE A 193 -1.40 8.97 16.94
C ILE A 193 -0.21 8.13 17.43
N SER A 194 1.01 8.44 17.00
CA SER A 194 2.15 8.03 17.80
C SER A 194 1.89 8.57 19.21
N THR A 195 1.36 7.75 20.12
CA THR A 195 1.63 7.94 21.51
C THR A 195 3.15 7.94 21.55
N ILE A 196 3.71 9.13 21.65
CA ILE A 196 5.06 9.28 22.15
C ILE A 196 4.95 8.57 23.50
N GLU A 197 5.39 7.29 23.53
CA GLU A 197 5.69 6.70 24.82
C GLU A 197 6.56 7.74 25.48
N ASP A 198 6.15 8.16 26.67
CA ASP A 198 6.84 9.12 27.50
C ASP A 198 8.25 8.56 27.80
N SER A 199 9.10 8.56 26.78
CA SER A 199 10.53 8.49 26.97
C SER A 199 10.84 9.80 27.70
N LYS A 200 11.04 9.70 29.02
CA LYS A 200 11.38 10.87 29.85
C LYS A 200 12.38 11.70 29.09
N PRO A 201 12.03 12.94 28.72
CA PRO A 201 12.89 13.77 27.92
C PRO A 201 14.19 13.97 28.70
N THR A 202 15.31 13.62 28.10
CA THR A 202 16.63 13.78 28.70
C THR A 202 17.01 15.25 28.84
N LYS A 203 16.42 16.12 28.02
CA LYS A 203 16.61 17.57 28.07
C LYS A 203 15.43 18.28 27.40
N THR A 204 14.67 19.06 28.14
CA THR A 204 13.56 19.87 27.62
C THR A 204 13.96 21.35 27.63
N GLN A 205 13.67 22.06 26.56
CA GLN A 205 13.79 23.50 26.43
C GLN A 205 12.43 24.07 26.04
N ARG A 206 12.03 25.19 26.66
CA ARG A 206 10.77 25.87 26.40
C ARG A 206 11.00 27.21 25.75
N TYR A 207 10.14 27.58 24.84
CA TYR A 207 10.18 28.84 24.10
C TYR A 207 8.77 29.45 24.07
N ASP A 208 8.68 30.77 24.13
CA ASP A 208 7.45 31.49 23.84
C ASP A 208 7.19 31.53 22.31
N LEU A 209 6.05 32.05 21.90
CA LEU A 209 5.68 32.16 20.48
C LEU A 209 6.58 33.16 19.70
N THR A 210 7.38 33.97 20.36
CA THR A 210 8.36 34.89 19.75
C THR A 210 9.71 34.21 19.53
N GLY A 211 9.88 32.96 20.02
CA GLY A 211 11.13 32.22 19.96
C GLY A 211 12.10 32.50 21.10
N ARG A 212 11.69 33.29 22.11
CA ARG A 212 12.50 33.55 23.31
C ARG A 212 12.51 32.32 24.22
N ARG A 213 13.67 31.88 24.64
CA ARG A 213 13.81 30.76 25.58
C ARG A 213 13.28 31.15 26.95
N LEU A 214 12.45 30.28 27.50
CA LEU A 214 11.89 30.44 28.86
C LEU A 214 12.77 29.75 29.89
N THR A 215 12.86 30.33 31.05
CA THR A 215 13.53 29.73 32.24
C THR A 215 12.52 28.93 33.05
N ASP A 216 12.99 27.94 33.81
CA ASP A 216 12.12 27.06 34.61
C ASP A 216 11.34 27.80 35.73
N THR A 217 11.70 29.04 36.02
CA THR A 217 11.06 29.91 37.03
C THR A 217 9.99 30.83 36.45
N GLU A 218 9.87 30.94 35.11
CA GLU A 218 8.85 31.78 34.49
C GLU A 218 7.53 31.03 34.41
N GLN A 219 6.54 31.38 35.25
CA GLN A 219 5.16 30.92 35.09
C GLN A 219 4.56 31.58 33.86
N GLN A 220 4.34 30.79 32.84
CA GLN A 220 3.63 31.27 31.64
C GLN A 220 2.23 30.67 31.55
N HIS A 221 1.26 31.55 31.28
CA HIS A 221 -0.07 31.17 30.88
C HIS A 221 -0.17 31.27 29.34
N GLY A 222 -0.64 30.23 28.71
CA GLY A 222 -0.85 30.20 27.27
C GLY A 222 -0.02 29.14 26.52
N ILE A 223 0.27 29.42 25.26
CA ILE A 223 0.92 28.45 24.36
C ILE A 223 2.45 28.61 24.47
N VAL A 224 3.14 27.52 24.74
CA VAL A 224 4.60 27.40 24.69
C VAL A 224 5.02 26.33 23.71
N ILE A 225 6.20 26.50 23.14
CA ILE A 225 6.84 25.51 22.29
C ILE A 225 7.87 24.76 23.13
N GLU A 226 7.70 23.47 23.31
CA GLU A 226 8.67 22.59 23.95
C GLU A 226 9.53 21.88 22.90
N GLN A 227 10.84 22.00 23.03
CA GLN A 227 11.81 21.23 22.30
C GLN A 227 12.49 20.25 23.25
N TYR A 228 12.49 18.96 22.96
CA TYR A 228 13.13 17.94 23.78
C TYR A 228 13.90 16.95 22.93
N THR A 229 14.87 16.30 23.56
CA THR A 229 15.67 15.24 22.94
C THR A 229 15.27 13.91 23.58
N ASP A 230 14.98 12.91 22.78
CA ASP A 230 14.67 11.56 23.24
C ASP A 230 15.95 10.78 23.63
N GLN A 231 15.77 9.54 24.10
CA GLN A 231 16.88 8.67 24.51
C GLN A 231 17.79 8.26 23.34
N ASN A 232 17.32 8.40 22.10
CA ASN A 232 18.07 8.09 20.89
C ASN A 232 18.80 9.31 20.32
N GLY A 233 18.72 10.46 21.02
CA GLY A 233 19.34 11.71 20.59
C GLY A 233 18.55 12.48 19.52
N VAL A 234 17.33 12.07 19.21
CA VAL A 234 16.47 12.75 18.23
C VAL A 234 15.76 13.92 18.88
N LYS A 235 15.80 15.08 18.20
CA LYS A 235 15.12 16.30 18.65
C LYS A 235 13.68 16.32 18.19
N HIS A 236 12.78 16.58 19.13
CA HIS A 236 11.36 16.73 18.91
C HIS A 236 10.89 18.12 19.33
N THR A 237 9.82 18.59 18.68
CA THR A 237 9.19 19.88 19.03
C THR A 237 7.68 19.67 19.16
N ARG A 238 7.10 20.16 20.26
CA ARG A 238 5.65 20.11 20.48
C ARG A 238 5.10 21.44 20.97
N LYS A 239 3.84 21.69 20.70
CA LYS A 239 3.09 22.82 21.23
C LYS A 239 2.36 22.38 22.51
N VAL A 240 2.56 23.11 23.61
CA VAL A 240 1.96 22.80 24.91
C VAL A 240 1.19 24.03 25.42
N VAL A 241 0.04 23.80 26.03
CA VAL A 241 -0.69 24.85 26.76
C VAL A 241 -0.20 24.83 28.20
N ALA A 242 0.50 25.89 28.62
CA ALA A 242 0.97 26.05 29.99
C ALA A 242 -0.08 26.82 30.80
N GLY A 243 -0.36 26.34 32.02
CA GLY A 243 -1.22 27.06 32.97
C GLY A 243 -2.72 26.83 32.82
N GLY A 244 -3.13 25.56 32.89
CA GLY A 244 -4.51 25.18 33.16
C GLY A 244 -4.54 24.39 34.47
N ASP A 245 -4.50 25.08 35.59
CA ASP A 245 -4.93 24.48 36.86
C ASP A 245 -6.45 24.60 36.97
N ASN A 246 -7.10 23.45 37.10
CA ASN A 246 -8.36 23.34 37.81
C ASN A 246 -8.10 23.09 39.26
#